data_fb3d944c3cc53372bc56601dad098883
#
_entry.id   fb3d944c3cc53372bc56601dad098883
#
_cell.length_a   1.000
_cell.length_b   1.000
_cell.length_c   1.000
_cell.angle_alpha   90.00
_cell.angle_beta   90.00
_cell.angle_gamma   90.00
#
_symmetry.space_group_name_H-M   'P 1'
#
loop_
_entity.id
_entity.type
_entity.pdbx_description
1 polymer ?
#
loop_
_entity_poly.entity_id
_entity_poly.type
_entity_poly.pdbx_seq_one_letter_code
_entity_poly.pdbx_strand_id
1 'polypeptide(L)'
;MLLDILKKRKSVRKFSDKEITDDEINYILEAGRLSPSVGNEQPWKFGVVKDKSLIKKTAKIAYNQKCIEGAQALIVLCTRIATDREGGRDIQLSRYTEWRTEIETMDKKLYSKLNLEEHQTKIPGTHMVLAATEQGIGSIWISYFKVTELADLLGLPENYLPSEIIAFVYPKKERKRTTKKSLEEVVFFDDDFYNQNS
;
A
#
# COMPACT_ATOMS: atom_id res chain seq x y z
N MET A 1 15.74 -17.00 4.86
CA MET A 1 14.77 -17.44 3.82
C MET A 1 13.55 -16.55 3.83
N LEU A 2 12.74 -16.50 2.76
CA LEU A 2 11.56 -15.61 2.65
C LEU A 2 10.58 -15.74 3.83
N LEU A 3 10.25 -16.96 4.24
CA LEU A 3 9.35 -17.20 5.38
C LEU A 3 9.86 -16.59 6.70
N ASP A 4 11.17 -16.49 6.88
CA ASP A 4 11.73 -15.88 8.10
C ASP A 4 11.54 -14.35 8.08
N ILE A 5 11.66 -13.72 6.90
CA ILE A 5 11.37 -12.29 6.70
C ILE A 5 9.88 -12.04 6.98
N LEU A 6 8.99 -12.84 6.41
CA LEU A 6 7.55 -12.77 6.64
C LEU A 6 7.20 -12.93 8.13
N LYS A 7 7.88 -13.85 8.83
CA LYS A 7 7.73 -14.05 10.27
C LYS A 7 8.25 -12.84 11.08
N LYS A 8 9.31 -12.18 10.65
CA LYS A 8 9.91 -11.00 11.33
C LYS A 8 9.09 -9.73 11.10
N ARG A 9 8.46 -9.58 9.92
CA ARG A 9 7.70 -8.38 9.56
C ARG A 9 6.58 -8.08 10.57
N LYS A 10 6.57 -6.87 11.08
CA LYS A 10 5.54 -6.35 12.00
C LYS A 10 5.42 -4.83 11.87
N SER A 11 4.26 -4.27 12.24
CA SER A 11 4.10 -2.81 12.31
C SER A 11 4.85 -2.24 13.50
N VAL A 12 5.78 -1.30 13.25
CA VAL A 12 6.63 -0.68 14.25
C VAL A 12 6.12 0.73 14.56
N ARG A 13 5.79 1.00 15.82
CA ARG A 13 5.23 2.29 16.29
C ARG A 13 6.10 3.00 17.35
N LYS A 14 7.27 2.43 17.69
CA LYS A 14 8.28 3.06 18.56
C LYS A 14 9.60 3.03 17.84
N PHE A 15 10.15 4.19 17.58
CA PHE A 15 11.28 4.44 16.68
C PHE A 15 12.55 4.76 17.45
N SER A 16 13.68 4.42 16.86
CA SER A 16 14.98 4.96 17.23
C SER A 16 15.26 6.20 16.36
N ASP A 17 16.27 6.96 16.75
CA ASP A 17 16.71 8.15 16.01
C ASP A 17 17.67 7.80 14.85
N LYS A 18 17.94 6.50 14.62
CA LYS A 18 18.81 6.05 13.53
C LYS A 18 18.17 6.42 12.19
N GLU A 19 18.91 7.13 11.35
CA GLU A 19 18.47 7.53 10.00
C GLU A 19 18.55 6.35 9.03
N ILE A 20 17.66 6.37 8.05
CA ILE A 20 17.64 5.43 6.92
C ILE A 20 18.47 6.06 5.81
N THR A 21 19.48 5.35 5.33
CA THR A 21 20.38 5.80 4.27
C THR A 21 19.68 5.79 2.91
N ASP A 22 20.28 6.51 1.95
CA ASP A 22 19.75 6.53 0.58
C ASP A 22 19.89 5.16 -0.09
N ASP A 23 20.95 4.41 0.22
CA ASP A 23 21.12 3.04 -0.30
C ASP A 23 20.04 2.09 0.21
N GLU A 24 19.66 2.20 1.47
CA GLU A 24 18.56 1.42 2.05
C GLU A 24 17.21 1.79 1.43
N ILE A 25 16.98 3.08 1.18
CA ILE A 25 15.78 3.54 0.46
C ILE A 25 15.79 3.01 -0.98
N ASN A 26 16.90 3.11 -1.68
CA ASN A 26 17.03 2.60 -3.05
C ASN A 26 16.80 1.09 -3.12
N TYR A 27 17.30 0.33 -2.16
CA TYR A 27 17.05 -1.11 -2.06
C TYR A 27 15.55 -1.42 -1.90
N ILE A 28 14.86 -0.68 -1.02
CA ILE A 28 13.42 -0.81 -0.80
C ILE A 28 12.64 -0.46 -2.08
N LEU A 29 13.01 0.64 -2.75
CA LEU A 29 12.36 1.07 -3.99
C LEU A 29 12.54 0.06 -5.13
N GLU A 30 13.73 -0.54 -5.23
CA GLU A 30 14.02 -1.56 -6.24
C GLU A 30 13.16 -2.80 -6.04
N ALA A 31 12.95 -3.24 -4.80
CA ALA A 31 12.03 -4.33 -4.51
C ALA A 31 10.59 -4.02 -4.95
N GLY A 32 10.17 -2.75 -4.79
CA GLY A 32 8.88 -2.30 -5.30
C GLY A 32 8.82 -2.27 -6.84
N ARG A 33 9.88 -1.75 -7.48
CA ARG A 33 9.98 -1.67 -8.94
C ARG A 33 9.89 -3.03 -9.63
N LEU A 34 10.46 -4.06 -9.02
CA LEU A 34 10.47 -5.43 -9.54
C LEU A 34 9.16 -6.19 -9.35
N SER A 35 8.13 -5.54 -8.83
CA SER A 35 6.83 -6.18 -8.59
C SER A 35 6.10 -6.51 -9.89
N PRO A 36 5.35 -7.62 -9.92
CA PRO A 36 4.50 -7.94 -11.06
C PRO A 36 3.27 -7.02 -11.11
N SER A 37 2.73 -6.83 -12.31
CA SER A 37 1.42 -6.23 -12.55
C SER A 37 0.72 -6.92 -13.71
N VAL A 38 -0.59 -6.77 -13.80
CA VAL A 38 -1.36 -7.29 -14.94
C VAL A 38 -0.84 -6.65 -16.21
N GLY A 39 -0.59 -7.46 -17.23
CA GLY A 39 -0.05 -6.99 -18.51
C GLY A 39 1.29 -6.23 -18.41
N ASN A 40 1.98 -6.30 -17.26
CA ASN A 40 3.19 -5.51 -16.98
C ASN A 40 2.97 -3.99 -17.10
N GLU A 41 1.77 -3.50 -16.82
CA GLU A 41 1.41 -2.08 -16.96
C GLU A 41 2.09 -1.16 -15.94
N GLN A 42 2.48 -1.70 -14.79
CA GLN A 42 3.17 -0.97 -13.72
C GLN A 42 2.46 0.36 -13.36
N PRO A 43 1.18 0.32 -12.94
CA PRO A 43 0.32 1.51 -12.82
C PRO A 43 0.63 2.33 -11.56
N TRP A 44 1.89 2.47 -11.20
CA TRP A 44 2.32 3.12 -9.96
C TRP A 44 3.46 4.11 -10.14
N LYS A 45 3.51 5.03 -9.20
CA LYS A 45 4.67 5.86 -8.86
C LYS A 45 4.91 5.81 -7.37
N PHE A 46 6.15 6.03 -6.96
CA PHE A 46 6.54 6.03 -5.56
C PHE A 46 7.05 7.42 -5.18
N GLY A 47 6.32 8.11 -4.31
CA GLY A 47 6.74 9.39 -3.74
C GLY A 47 7.58 9.15 -2.49
N VAL A 48 8.86 9.56 -2.50
CA VAL A 48 9.75 9.45 -1.33
C VAL A 48 9.77 10.78 -0.60
N VAL A 49 9.44 10.77 0.69
CA VAL A 49 9.43 11.96 1.56
C VAL A 49 10.40 11.73 2.71
N LYS A 50 11.50 12.47 2.72
CA LYS A 50 12.52 12.50 3.80
C LYS A 50 12.55 13.84 4.52
N ASP A 51 12.08 14.91 3.88
CA ASP A 51 12.01 16.23 4.50
C ASP A 51 11.09 16.23 5.71
N LYS A 52 11.62 16.63 6.86
CA LYS A 52 10.90 16.59 8.14
C LYS A 52 9.67 17.51 8.16
N SER A 53 9.69 18.62 7.40
CA SER A 53 8.55 19.53 7.30
C SER A 53 7.41 18.91 6.48
N LEU A 54 7.74 18.23 5.38
CA LEU A 54 6.78 17.49 4.57
C LEU A 54 6.22 16.28 5.31
N ILE A 55 7.04 15.55 6.08
CA ILE A 55 6.57 14.46 6.96
C ILE A 55 5.54 14.98 7.96
N LYS A 56 5.79 16.13 8.61
CA LYS A 56 4.83 16.76 9.52
C LYS A 56 3.54 17.20 8.83
N LYS A 57 3.63 17.77 7.63
CA LYS A 57 2.45 18.14 6.82
C LYS A 57 1.66 16.89 6.45
N THR A 58 2.32 15.83 6.01
CA THR A 58 1.69 14.53 5.70
C THR A 58 0.99 13.94 6.92
N ALA A 59 1.61 14.03 8.11
CA ALA A 59 0.98 13.57 9.35
C ALA A 59 -0.34 14.31 9.66
N LYS A 60 -0.39 15.63 9.43
CA LYS A 60 -1.62 16.43 9.58
C LYS A 60 -2.72 15.97 8.62
N ILE A 61 -2.38 15.77 7.36
CA ILE A 61 -3.28 15.26 6.32
C ILE A 61 -3.80 13.86 6.68
N ALA A 62 -2.97 13.06 7.36
CA ALA A 62 -3.31 11.74 7.86
C ALA A 62 -3.87 11.78 9.30
N TYR A 63 -4.67 12.79 9.64
CA TYR A 63 -5.37 12.95 10.91
C TYR A 63 -4.44 12.92 12.15
N ASN A 64 -3.28 13.57 12.05
CA ASN A 64 -2.28 13.70 13.10
C ASN A 64 -1.77 12.35 13.67
N GLN A 65 -1.57 11.39 12.78
CA GLN A 65 -1.04 10.08 13.20
C GLN A 65 0.42 10.21 13.65
N LYS A 66 0.68 10.09 14.96
CA LYS A 66 2.01 10.22 15.58
C LYS A 66 3.06 9.27 14.99
N CYS A 67 2.64 8.15 14.43
CA CYS A 67 3.54 7.21 13.77
C CYS A 67 4.12 7.74 12.45
N ILE A 68 3.54 8.78 11.86
CA ILE A 68 4.08 9.44 10.67
C ILE A 68 5.12 10.48 11.10
N GLU A 69 4.82 11.31 12.10
CA GLU A 69 5.69 12.40 12.53
C GLU A 69 7.10 11.95 12.91
N GLY A 70 7.22 10.76 13.49
CA GLY A 70 8.49 10.19 13.91
C GLY A 70 9.18 9.32 12.88
N ALA A 71 8.65 9.22 11.66
CA ALA A 71 9.27 8.44 10.60
C ALA A 71 10.55 9.10 10.07
N GLN A 72 11.51 8.29 9.66
CA GLN A 72 12.72 8.74 8.99
C GLN A 72 12.49 8.91 7.49
N ALA A 73 11.61 8.11 6.92
CA ALA A 73 11.18 8.24 5.53
C ALA A 73 9.73 7.76 5.38
N LEU A 74 9.01 8.40 4.44
CA LEU A 74 7.73 7.90 3.95
C LEU A 74 7.90 7.51 2.49
N ILE A 75 7.29 6.42 2.09
CA ILE A 75 7.04 6.10 0.68
C ILE A 75 5.53 6.16 0.48
N VAL A 76 5.10 7.07 -0.39
CA VAL A 76 3.70 7.20 -0.79
C VAL A 76 3.50 6.42 -2.06
N LEU A 77 2.65 5.40 -2.00
CA LEU A 77 2.26 4.62 -3.15
C LEU A 77 1.21 5.41 -3.92
N CYS A 78 1.54 5.82 -5.13
CA CYS A 78 0.66 6.59 -6.00
C CYS A 78 0.17 5.68 -7.12
N THR A 79 -1.14 5.60 -7.28
CA THR A 79 -1.80 4.75 -8.25
C THR A 79 -2.29 5.57 -9.43
N ARG A 80 -2.06 5.07 -10.65
CA ARG A 80 -2.61 5.66 -11.87
C ARG A 80 -4.14 5.50 -11.85
N ILE A 81 -4.86 6.57 -12.16
CA ILE A 81 -6.32 6.52 -12.30
C ILE A 81 -6.65 5.77 -13.58
N ALA A 82 -7.39 4.65 -13.44
CA ALA A 82 -7.91 3.92 -14.57
C ALA A 82 -8.95 4.75 -15.32
N THR A 83 -8.87 4.76 -16.64
CA THR A 83 -9.92 5.32 -17.51
C THR A 83 -10.81 4.20 -18.04
N ASP A 84 -12.03 4.53 -18.50
CA ASP A 84 -12.96 3.55 -19.06
C ASP A 84 -12.35 2.75 -20.24
N ARG A 85 -11.41 3.35 -20.98
CA ARG A 85 -10.72 2.71 -22.11
C ARG A 85 -9.60 1.77 -21.71
N GLU A 86 -9.07 1.92 -20.51
CA GLU A 86 -7.94 1.11 -19.98
C GLU A 86 -8.43 -0.07 -19.14
N GLY A 87 -9.70 -0.45 -19.25
CA GLY A 87 -10.25 -1.69 -18.75
C GLY A 87 -10.80 -1.64 -17.30
N GLY A 88 -10.75 -0.52 -16.63
CA GLY A 88 -11.23 -0.43 -15.24
C GLY A 88 -12.71 -0.79 -15.11
N ARG A 89 -13.58 -0.05 -15.79
CA ARG A 89 -15.04 -0.23 -15.71
C ARG A 89 -15.52 -1.52 -16.40
N ASP A 90 -14.99 -1.83 -17.57
CA ASP A 90 -15.34 -3.02 -18.32
C ASP A 90 -15.03 -4.31 -17.58
N ILE A 91 -13.90 -4.35 -16.87
CA ILE A 91 -13.53 -5.47 -16.01
C ILE A 91 -14.55 -5.60 -14.87
N GLN A 92 -14.93 -4.51 -14.21
CA GLN A 92 -15.90 -4.55 -13.13
C GLN A 92 -17.29 -4.96 -13.62
N LEU A 93 -17.72 -4.48 -14.78
CA LEU A 93 -18.97 -4.89 -15.42
C LEU A 93 -19.01 -6.38 -15.76
N SER A 94 -17.87 -6.96 -16.15
CA SER A 94 -17.79 -8.40 -16.42
C SER A 94 -17.77 -9.25 -15.15
N ARG A 95 -17.26 -8.72 -14.02
CA ARG A 95 -17.14 -9.42 -12.74
C ARG A 95 -18.41 -9.34 -11.89
N TYR A 96 -19.16 -8.25 -12.01
CA TYR A 96 -20.29 -7.91 -11.16
C TYR A 96 -21.52 -7.63 -12.05
N THR A 97 -22.01 -8.67 -12.71
CA THR A 97 -23.13 -8.57 -13.67
C THR A 97 -24.43 -8.13 -13.02
N GLU A 98 -24.62 -8.47 -11.74
CA GLU A 98 -25.76 -8.08 -10.92
C GLU A 98 -25.79 -6.57 -10.55
N TRP A 99 -24.64 -5.90 -10.60
CA TRP A 99 -24.48 -4.46 -10.30
C TRP A 99 -24.24 -3.63 -11.55
N ARG A 100 -24.57 -4.17 -12.74
CA ARG A 100 -24.27 -3.51 -14.02
C ARG A 100 -24.82 -2.10 -14.08
N THR A 101 -26.07 -1.89 -13.73
CA THR A 101 -26.72 -0.57 -13.80
C THR A 101 -26.05 0.46 -12.93
N GLU A 102 -25.73 0.10 -11.69
CA GLU A 102 -25.06 0.96 -10.74
C GLU A 102 -23.65 1.34 -11.21
N ILE A 103 -22.89 0.39 -11.74
CA ILE A 103 -21.56 0.60 -12.27
C ILE A 103 -21.60 1.51 -13.52
N GLU A 104 -22.52 1.28 -14.45
CA GLU A 104 -22.69 2.06 -15.69
C GLU A 104 -23.10 3.51 -15.39
N THR A 105 -23.95 3.72 -14.40
CA THR A 105 -24.50 5.04 -14.05
C THR A 105 -23.66 5.83 -13.06
N MET A 106 -22.64 5.22 -12.43
CA MET A 106 -21.77 5.89 -11.49
C MET A 106 -21.02 7.06 -12.16
N ASP A 107 -20.91 8.20 -11.48
CA ASP A 107 -20.10 9.33 -11.94
C ASP A 107 -18.69 8.90 -12.29
N LYS A 108 -18.18 9.30 -13.46
CA LYS A 108 -16.88 8.85 -13.97
C LYS A 108 -15.72 9.23 -13.06
N LYS A 109 -15.73 10.42 -12.46
CA LYS A 109 -14.67 10.85 -11.56
C LYS A 109 -14.73 10.06 -10.26
N LEU A 110 -15.93 9.81 -9.76
CA LEU A 110 -16.11 8.98 -8.56
C LEU A 110 -15.67 7.55 -8.83
N TYR A 111 -16.10 6.95 -9.93
CA TYR A 111 -15.67 5.61 -10.34
C TYR A 111 -14.15 5.50 -10.42
N SER A 112 -13.50 6.43 -11.14
CA SER A 112 -12.04 6.44 -11.29
C SER A 112 -11.30 6.60 -9.96
N LYS A 113 -11.89 7.28 -8.97
CA LYS A 113 -11.32 7.40 -7.62
C LYS A 113 -11.51 6.17 -6.75
N LEU A 114 -12.59 5.44 -6.92
CA LEU A 114 -12.93 4.26 -6.13
C LEU A 114 -12.36 2.97 -6.71
N ASN A 115 -12.32 2.87 -8.04
CA ASN A 115 -11.87 1.67 -8.77
C ASN A 115 -10.50 1.89 -9.41
N LEU A 116 -9.55 2.26 -8.56
CA LEU A 116 -8.18 2.42 -8.96
C LEU A 116 -7.51 1.07 -9.18
N GLU A 117 -6.40 1.10 -9.91
CA GLU A 117 -5.40 0.05 -9.90
C GLU A 117 -4.78 -0.14 -8.47
N GLU A 118 -5.54 0.25 -7.47
CA GLU A 118 -5.13 0.28 -6.06
C GLU A 118 -4.68 -1.08 -5.56
N HIS A 119 -5.39 -2.12 -5.95
CA HIS A 119 -5.03 -3.48 -5.56
C HIS A 119 -3.66 -3.87 -6.09
N GLN A 120 -3.33 -3.50 -7.33
CA GLN A 120 -2.02 -3.77 -7.90
C GLN A 120 -0.92 -2.94 -7.24
N THR A 121 -1.19 -1.68 -6.91
CA THR A 121 -0.21 -0.80 -6.22
C THR A 121 0.15 -1.30 -4.82
N LYS A 122 -0.69 -2.10 -4.18
CA LYS A 122 -0.37 -2.75 -2.91
C LYS A 122 0.65 -3.89 -3.04
N ILE A 123 0.83 -4.47 -4.23
CA ILE A 123 1.85 -5.50 -4.48
C ILE A 123 3.26 -4.93 -4.26
N PRO A 124 3.68 -3.84 -4.96
CA PRO A 124 4.98 -3.24 -4.70
C PRO A 124 5.16 -2.77 -3.25
N GLY A 125 4.13 -2.22 -2.62
CA GLY A 125 4.19 -1.85 -1.21
C GLY A 125 4.51 -3.03 -0.29
N THR A 126 3.96 -4.22 -0.57
CA THR A 126 4.27 -5.44 0.17
C THR A 126 5.73 -5.87 -0.02
N HIS A 127 6.24 -5.85 -1.25
CA HIS A 127 7.65 -6.16 -1.53
C HIS A 127 8.60 -5.17 -0.84
N MET A 128 8.30 -3.88 -0.87
CA MET A 128 9.06 -2.86 -0.15
C MET A 128 9.14 -3.11 1.36
N VAL A 129 8.01 -3.49 1.97
CA VAL A 129 7.95 -3.80 3.41
C VAL A 129 8.76 -5.05 3.76
N LEU A 130 8.81 -6.04 2.88
CA LEU A 130 9.63 -7.24 3.07
C LEU A 130 11.12 -6.92 2.92
N ALA A 131 11.50 -6.16 1.88
CA ALA A 131 12.87 -5.70 1.68
C ALA A 131 13.37 -4.84 2.86
N ALA A 132 12.55 -3.92 3.36
CA ALA A 132 12.87 -3.16 4.57
C ALA A 132 13.07 -4.07 5.79
N THR A 133 12.22 -5.08 5.96
CA THR A 133 12.32 -6.04 7.07
C THR A 133 13.62 -6.85 7.00
N GLU A 134 14.07 -7.21 5.81
CA GLU A 134 15.35 -7.88 5.57
C GLU A 134 16.52 -7.04 6.05
N GLN A 135 16.49 -5.72 5.81
CA GLN A 135 17.48 -4.74 6.26
C GLN A 135 17.35 -4.35 7.75
N GLY A 136 16.44 -4.98 8.49
CA GLY A 136 16.16 -4.61 9.89
C GLY A 136 15.36 -3.32 10.06
N ILE A 137 14.84 -2.75 8.97
CA ILE A 137 14.01 -1.56 8.95
C ILE A 137 12.56 -1.98 9.19
N GLY A 138 11.91 -1.35 10.16
CA GLY A 138 10.50 -1.51 10.46
C GLY A 138 9.63 -0.65 9.55
N SER A 139 8.39 -1.04 9.42
CA SER A 139 7.41 -0.29 8.61
C SER A 139 6.07 -0.17 9.29
N ILE A 140 5.31 0.86 8.89
CA ILE A 140 3.89 1.03 9.25
C ILE A 140 3.15 1.36 7.98
N TRP A 141 2.07 0.63 7.73
CA TRP A 141 1.15 0.88 6.65
C TRP A 141 0.04 1.81 7.11
N ILE A 142 -0.26 2.85 6.32
CA ILE A 142 -1.22 3.91 6.65
C ILE A 142 -2.12 4.14 5.44
N SER A 143 -3.41 3.83 5.62
CA SER A 143 -4.47 4.01 4.60
C SER A 143 -5.42 5.15 4.96
N TYR A 144 -5.37 5.67 6.19
CA TYR A 144 -6.29 6.70 6.68
C TYR A 144 -5.68 8.08 6.55
N PHE A 145 -5.99 8.76 5.46
CA PHE A 145 -5.55 10.12 5.13
C PHE A 145 -6.47 10.76 4.08
N LYS A 146 -6.36 12.06 3.89
CA LYS A 146 -7.12 12.81 2.89
C LYS A 146 -6.38 12.77 1.55
N VAL A 147 -6.93 12.04 0.61
CA VAL A 147 -6.30 11.72 -0.68
C VAL A 147 -5.96 12.97 -1.50
N THR A 148 -6.94 13.88 -1.67
CA THR A 148 -6.74 15.09 -2.49
C THR A 148 -5.70 16.03 -1.88
N GLU A 149 -5.79 16.28 -0.56
CA GLU A 149 -4.83 17.15 0.13
C GLU A 149 -3.39 16.59 0.04
N LEU A 150 -3.23 15.27 0.07
CA LEU A 150 -1.91 14.65 -0.07
C LEU A 150 -1.40 14.72 -1.52
N ALA A 151 -2.28 14.54 -2.50
CA ALA A 151 -1.92 14.70 -3.91
C ALA A 151 -1.42 16.12 -4.19
N ASP A 152 -2.14 17.12 -3.70
CA ASP A 152 -1.78 18.56 -3.84
C ASP A 152 -0.45 18.85 -3.13
N LEU A 153 -0.27 18.36 -1.90
CA LEU A 153 0.98 18.56 -1.15
C LEU A 153 2.20 18.00 -1.87
N LEU A 154 2.05 16.87 -2.57
CA LEU A 154 3.12 16.20 -3.31
C LEU A 154 3.25 16.67 -4.75
N GLY A 155 2.35 17.52 -5.24
CA GLY A 155 2.33 17.96 -6.63
C GLY A 155 2.15 16.82 -7.61
N LEU A 156 1.28 15.87 -7.31
CA LEU A 156 1.06 14.71 -8.17
C LEU A 156 0.37 15.12 -9.47
N PRO A 157 0.72 14.48 -10.62
CA PRO A 157 -0.04 14.64 -11.85
C PRO A 157 -1.51 14.25 -11.66
N GLU A 158 -2.43 14.88 -12.39
CA GLU A 158 -3.88 14.67 -12.27
C GLU A 158 -4.31 13.22 -12.46
N ASN A 159 -3.55 12.45 -13.21
CA ASN A 159 -3.81 11.04 -13.46
C ASN A 159 -3.21 10.09 -12.42
N TYR A 160 -2.70 10.60 -11.29
CA TYR A 160 -2.23 9.79 -10.16
C TYR A 160 -2.85 10.25 -8.85
N LEU A 161 -3.20 9.28 -8.02
CA LEU A 161 -3.66 9.53 -6.65
C LEU A 161 -2.84 8.73 -5.64
N PRO A 162 -2.58 9.27 -4.45
CA PRO A 162 -1.97 8.50 -3.38
C PRO A 162 -2.99 7.45 -2.88
N SER A 163 -2.58 6.19 -2.86
CA SER A 163 -3.40 5.07 -2.38
C SER A 163 -3.00 4.62 -0.98
N GLU A 164 -1.71 4.66 -0.66
CA GLU A 164 -1.19 4.24 0.64
C GLU A 164 0.05 5.04 1.02
N ILE A 165 0.30 5.18 2.31
CA ILE A 165 1.56 5.69 2.85
C ILE A 165 2.23 4.55 3.62
N ILE A 166 3.52 4.31 3.39
CA ILE A 166 4.33 3.42 4.21
C ILE A 166 5.39 4.26 4.91
N ALA A 167 5.33 4.30 6.24
CA ALA A 167 6.36 4.93 7.04
C ALA A 167 7.45 3.91 7.37
N PHE A 168 8.70 4.25 7.09
CA PHE A 168 9.88 3.45 7.37
C PHE A 168 10.66 4.01 8.54
N VAL A 169 11.10 3.13 9.43
CA VAL A 169 11.66 3.49 10.73
C VAL A 169 12.60 2.41 11.22
N TYR A 170 13.62 2.76 11.98
CA TYR A 170 14.35 1.77 12.77
C TYR A 170 13.61 1.53 14.10
N PRO A 171 13.34 0.27 14.49
CA PRO A 171 12.65 -0.03 15.73
C PRO A 171 13.52 0.28 16.95
N LYS A 172 12.93 0.95 17.97
CA LYS A 172 13.62 1.24 19.23
C LYS A 172 13.76 0.00 20.13
N LYS A 173 12.82 -0.94 20.03
CA LYS A 173 12.81 -2.22 20.76
C LYS A 173 12.10 -3.28 19.93
N GLU A 174 12.54 -4.51 20.08
CA GLU A 174 11.78 -5.63 19.55
C GLU A 174 10.39 -5.72 20.21
N ARG A 175 9.37 -5.96 19.40
CA ARG A 175 8.00 -6.21 19.86
C ARG A 175 7.68 -7.68 19.76
N LYS A 176 6.84 -8.17 20.66
CA LYS A 176 6.22 -9.48 20.52
C LYS A 176 5.42 -9.52 19.22
N ARG A 177 5.45 -10.67 18.57
CA ARG A 177 4.69 -10.93 17.35
C ARG A 177 3.20 -10.99 17.66
N THR A 178 2.36 -10.46 16.79
CA THR A 178 0.91 -10.68 16.85
C THR A 178 0.60 -12.11 16.37
N THR A 179 -0.32 -12.76 17.06
CA THR A 179 -0.85 -14.07 16.65
C THR A 179 -1.46 -13.95 15.26
N LYS A 180 -1.27 -14.97 14.46
CA LYS A 180 -1.93 -15.15 13.16
C LYS A 180 -2.93 -16.27 13.27
N LYS A 181 -3.97 -16.23 12.46
CA LYS A 181 -4.85 -17.37 12.26
C LYS A 181 -4.04 -18.60 11.83
N SER A 182 -4.50 -19.77 12.16
CA SER A 182 -3.92 -21.02 11.65
C SER A 182 -4.13 -21.14 10.14
N LEU A 183 -3.43 -22.06 9.51
CA LEU A 183 -3.61 -22.27 8.08
C LEU A 183 -5.01 -22.82 7.78
N GLU A 184 -5.54 -23.68 8.65
CA GLU A 184 -6.88 -24.26 8.57
C GLU A 184 -8.00 -23.22 8.66
N GLU A 185 -7.79 -22.12 9.42
CA GLU A 185 -8.77 -21.02 9.51
C GLU A 185 -8.83 -20.12 8.27
N VAL A 186 -7.89 -20.23 7.34
CA VAL A 186 -7.75 -19.33 6.17
C VAL A 186 -7.66 -20.05 4.83
N VAL A 187 -7.62 -21.38 4.85
CA VAL A 187 -7.56 -22.23 3.65
C VAL A 187 -8.75 -23.18 3.68
N PHE A 188 -9.36 -23.38 2.53
CA PHE A 188 -10.33 -24.42 2.27
C PHE A 188 -9.96 -25.11 0.95
N PHE A 189 -10.24 -26.40 0.87
CA PHE A 189 -9.93 -27.25 -0.28
C PHE A 189 -11.20 -27.57 -1.06
N ASP A 190 -11.05 -28.17 -2.22
CA ASP A 190 -12.15 -28.48 -3.15
C ASP A 190 -13.30 -29.24 -2.47
N ASP A 191 -13.03 -30.14 -1.58
CA ASP A 191 -14.02 -30.93 -0.85
C ASP A 191 -14.84 -30.07 0.15
N ASP A 192 -14.30 -28.96 0.61
CA ASP A 192 -14.99 -28.06 1.53
C ASP A 192 -16.09 -27.24 0.85
N PHE A 193 -16.03 -27.04 -0.47
CA PHE A 193 -17.04 -26.30 -1.23
C PHE A 193 -18.40 -26.97 -1.23
N TYR A 194 -18.45 -28.29 -1.15
CA TYR A 194 -19.68 -29.07 -1.19
C TYR A 194 -20.36 -29.18 0.17
N ASN A 195 -19.61 -29.04 1.27
CA ASN A 195 -20.10 -29.26 2.64
C ASN A 195 -20.72 -28.00 3.28
N GLN A 196 -20.58 -26.81 2.70
CA GLN A 196 -21.15 -25.58 3.24
C GLN A 196 -22.62 -25.34 2.88
N ASN A 197 -23.19 -26.18 2.01
CA ASN A 197 -24.58 -26.11 1.55
C ASN A 197 -25.46 -27.29 2.00
N SER A 198 -25.02 -28.05 3.00
CA SER A 198 -25.77 -29.19 3.57
C SER A 198 -26.41 -28.84 4.88
#